data_4add2d2bd7b740250b99f4cd573f9a49
#
_entry.id   4add2d2bd7b740250b99f4cd573f9a49
#
_cell.length_a   1.000
_cell.length_b   1.000
_cell.length_c   1.000
_cell.angle_alpha   90.00
_cell.angle_beta   90.00
_cell.angle_gamma   90.00
#
_symmetry.space_group_name_H-M   'P 1'
#
loop_
_entity.id
_entity.type
_entity.pdbx_description
1 polymer ?
#
loop_
_entity_poly.entity_id
_entity_poly.type
_entity_poly.pdbx_seq_one_letter_code
_entity_poly.pdbx_strand_id
1 'polypeptide(L)'
;MKVIFLDIDGVLNSMQDNFSWTIETDIHFIRLKKIVDKTKAKIVLSSSWRIGNSSKDIVHKRLQQFGMDFIDVTPVFNRQHRGREIADWLSRHEVESFVILDDEEEMDELVDHLVKTDMNVGLQDSNVDEAVNLLS
;
A
#
# COMPACT_ATOMS: atom_id res chain seq x y z
N MET A 1 -13.33 -8.81 5.80
CA MET A 1 -12.55 -7.58 6.05
C MET A 1 -12.25 -6.85 4.77
N LYS A 2 -12.04 -5.56 4.86
CA LYS A 2 -11.55 -4.73 3.75
C LYS A 2 -10.04 -4.59 3.86
N VAL A 3 -9.33 -4.64 2.73
CA VAL A 3 -7.86 -4.69 2.73
C VAL A 3 -7.27 -3.67 1.77
N ILE A 4 -6.23 -2.99 2.24
CA ILE A 4 -5.36 -2.14 1.44
C ILE A 4 -4.03 -2.89 1.26
N PHE A 5 -3.70 -3.27 0.02
CA PHE A 5 -2.36 -3.76 -0.31
C PHE A 5 -1.48 -2.55 -0.58
N LEU A 6 -0.48 -2.34 0.27
CA LEU A 6 0.27 -1.10 0.31
C LEU A 6 1.68 -1.29 -0.21
N ASP A 7 2.02 -0.57 -1.29
CA ASP A 7 3.38 -0.33 -1.69
C ASP A 7 3.92 0.91 -0.96
N ILE A 8 5.22 1.06 -0.90
CA ILE A 8 5.89 2.15 -0.19
C ILE A 8 6.48 3.15 -1.19
N ASP A 9 7.45 2.73 -2.01
CA ASP A 9 8.10 3.62 -2.95
C ASP A 9 7.11 4.05 -4.05
N GLY A 10 6.96 5.36 -4.21
CA GLY A 10 5.98 5.92 -5.14
C GLY A 10 4.57 6.06 -4.56
N VAL A 11 4.34 5.66 -3.31
CA VAL A 11 3.06 5.79 -2.59
C VAL A 11 3.23 6.65 -1.33
N LEU A 12 4.06 6.20 -0.39
CA LEU A 12 4.34 6.92 0.86
C LEU A 12 5.59 7.80 0.78
N ASN A 13 6.25 7.81 -0.34
CA ASN A 13 7.32 8.72 -0.70
C ASN A 13 7.21 9.06 -2.19
N SER A 14 7.99 10.03 -2.63
CA SER A 14 7.97 10.44 -4.03
C SER A 14 9.31 11.09 -4.40
N MET A 15 9.54 11.26 -5.70
CA MET A 15 10.73 11.96 -6.18
C MET A 15 10.72 13.44 -5.77
N GLN A 16 9.54 14.06 -5.61
CA GLN A 16 9.43 15.45 -5.12
C GLN A 16 9.87 15.59 -3.66
N ASP A 17 9.67 14.56 -2.85
CA ASP A 17 10.04 14.60 -1.43
C ASP A 17 11.55 14.52 -1.25
N ASN A 18 12.19 13.53 -1.86
CA ASN A 18 13.63 13.31 -1.81
C ASN A 18 14.01 12.15 -2.74
N PHE A 19 15.29 12.09 -3.12
CA PHE A 19 15.81 11.05 -4.00
C PHE A 19 16.28 9.79 -3.25
N SER A 20 16.29 9.82 -1.92
CA SER A 20 16.80 8.70 -1.12
C SER A 20 15.72 7.67 -0.76
N TRP A 21 14.49 7.89 -1.20
CA TRP A 21 13.35 6.98 -0.98
C TRP A 21 13.12 6.65 0.50
N THR A 22 13.36 7.62 1.38
CA THR A 22 12.96 7.51 2.78
C THR A 22 11.46 7.84 2.92
N ILE A 23 10.86 7.46 4.05
CA ILE A 23 9.44 7.70 4.29
C ILE A 23 9.24 8.74 5.40
N GLU A 24 9.83 9.92 5.20
CA GLU A 24 9.84 11.00 6.19
C GLU A 24 8.77 12.08 5.98
N THR A 25 8.10 12.06 4.84
CA THR A 25 7.08 13.06 4.49
C THR A 25 5.71 12.65 5.01
N ASP A 26 5.15 13.46 5.91
CA ASP A 26 3.93 13.12 6.64
C ASP A 26 2.66 13.08 5.79
N ILE A 27 2.56 13.92 4.75
CA ILE A 27 1.32 14.08 3.99
C ILE A 27 0.80 12.78 3.40
N HIS A 28 1.68 11.89 2.95
CA HIS A 28 1.28 10.60 2.38
C HIS A 28 0.62 9.71 3.45
N PHE A 29 1.15 9.72 4.67
CA PHE A 29 0.59 8.98 5.78
C PHE A 29 -0.75 9.56 6.23
N ILE A 30 -0.90 10.88 6.21
CA ILE A 30 -2.15 11.56 6.52
C ILE A 30 -3.22 11.13 5.52
N ARG A 31 -2.89 11.06 4.24
CA ARG A 31 -3.80 10.62 3.18
C ARG A 31 -4.17 9.15 3.34
N LEU A 32 -3.21 8.28 3.64
CA LEU A 32 -3.49 6.88 3.92
C LEU A 32 -4.43 6.72 5.11
N LYS A 33 -4.20 7.49 6.16
CA LYS A 33 -5.06 7.51 7.34
C LYS A 33 -6.51 7.85 6.99
N LYS A 34 -6.74 8.79 6.07
CA LYS A 34 -8.09 9.12 5.61
C LYS A 34 -8.81 7.91 5.01
N ILE A 35 -8.10 7.11 4.22
CA ILE A 35 -8.69 5.88 3.65
C ILE A 35 -9.05 4.93 4.77
N VAL A 36 -8.13 4.66 5.69
CA VAL A 36 -8.35 3.73 6.81
C VAL A 36 -9.51 4.18 7.68
N ASP A 37 -9.58 5.46 8.03
CA ASP A 37 -10.63 5.99 8.90
C ASP A 37 -12.02 5.87 8.26
N LYS A 38 -12.12 6.13 6.96
CA LYS A 38 -13.39 6.09 6.24
C LYS A 38 -13.88 4.68 5.96
N THR A 39 -12.98 3.72 5.79
CA THR A 39 -13.32 2.38 5.32
C THR A 39 -13.14 1.30 6.37
N LYS A 40 -12.36 1.55 7.40
CA LYS A 40 -11.92 0.56 8.41
C LYS A 40 -11.10 -0.57 7.79
N ALA A 41 -10.50 -0.34 6.63
CA ALA A 41 -9.67 -1.34 5.97
C ALA A 41 -8.41 -1.65 6.77
N LYS A 42 -7.95 -2.88 6.63
CA LYS A 42 -6.68 -3.35 7.19
C LYS A 42 -5.59 -3.20 6.14
N ILE A 43 -4.37 -2.98 6.58
CA ILE A 43 -3.22 -2.81 5.71
C ILE A 43 -2.43 -4.12 5.63
N VAL A 44 -2.14 -4.55 4.40
CA VAL A 44 -1.23 -5.66 4.11
C VAL A 44 -0.09 -5.10 3.26
N LEU A 45 1.14 -5.28 3.71
CA LEU A 45 2.30 -4.72 3.03
C LEU A 45 2.68 -5.60 1.84
N SER A 46 2.68 -5.03 0.64
CA SER A 46 3.04 -5.72 -0.60
C SER A 46 4.35 -5.21 -1.21
N SER A 47 4.97 -4.23 -0.60
CA SER A 47 6.22 -3.59 -1.02
C SER A 47 7.45 -4.48 -0.79
N SER A 48 8.50 -4.26 -1.56
CA SER A 48 9.81 -4.86 -1.31
C SER A 48 10.40 -4.50 0.06
N TRP A 49 9.91 -3.43 0.69
CA TRP A 49 10.28 -3.08 2.07
C TRP A 49 9.93 -4.18 3.09
N ARG A 50 9.03 -5.11 2.74
CA ARG A 50 8.67 -6.25 3.61
C ARG A 50 9.75 -7.31 3.71
N ILE A 51 10.73 -7.30 2.81
CA ILE A 51 11.74 -8.37 2.69
C ILE A 51 12.76 -8.31 3.83
N GLY A 52 13.16 -7.11 4.27
CA GLY A 52 14.13 -6.94 5.35
C GLY A 52 13.47 -6.61 6.68
N ASN A 53 14.03 -7.10 7.80
CA ASN A 53 13.52 -6.79 9.13
C ASN A 53 13.66 -5.30 9.45
N SER A 54 14.80 -4.68 9.10
CA SER A 54 15.04 -3.26 9.36
C SER A 54 14.06 -2.36 8.60
N SER A 55 13.79 -2.68 7.34
CA SER A 55 12.83 -1.91 6.53
C SER A 55 11.41 -2.08 7.05
N LYS A 56 11.00 -3.30 7.43
CA LYS A 56 9.70 -3.53 8.06
C LYS A 56 9.53 -2.72 9.35
N ASP A 57 10.56 -2.67 10.19
CA ASP A 57 10.52 -1.90 11.44
C ASP A 57 10.32 -0.40 11.19
N ILE A 58 10.96 0.14 10.17
CA ILE A 58 10.78 1.55 9.79
C ILE A 58 9.32 1.81 9.39
N VAL A 59 8.73 0.91 8.59
CA VAL A 59 7.33 1.04 8.16
C VAL A 59 6.39 0.95 9.38
N HIS A 60 6.58 -0.03 10.26
CA HIS A 60 5.81 -0.15 11.51
C HIS A 60 5.84 1.16 12.30
N LYS A 61 7.02 1.69 12.56
CA LYS A 61 7.19 2.89 13.38
C LYS A 61 6.50 4.10 12.76
N ARG A 62 6.63 4.28 11.44
CA ARG A 62 5.99 5.40 10.76
C ARG A 62 4.47 5.28 10.77
N LEU A 63 3.95 4.11 10.44
CA LEU A 63 2.50 3.90 10.49
C LEU A 63 1.95 4.12 11.89
N GLN A 64 2.65 3.62 12.91
CA GLN A 64 2.22 3.75 14.32
C GLN A 64 2.17 5.21 14.77
N GLN A 65 3.02 6.08 14.24
CA GLN A 65 2.97 7.52 14.52
C GLN A 65 1.63 8.15 14.10
N PHE A 66 0.93 7.53 13.14
CA PHE A 66 -0.37 7.99 12.65
C PHE A 66 -1.53 7.11 13.13
N GLY A 67 -1.29 6.25 14.11
CA GLY A 67 -2.32 5.37 14.66
C GLY A 67 -2.69 4.20 13.75
N MET A 68 -1.78 3.78 12.87
CA MET A 68 -1.97 2.68 11.94
C MET A 68 -0.88 1.63 12.11
N ASP A 69 -1.10 0.45 11.53
CA ASP A 69 -0.06 -0.55 11.31
C ASP A 69 -0.52 -1.52 10.22
N PHE A 70 0.41 -2.28 9.65
CA PHE A 70 0.04 -3.39 8.78
C PHE A 70 -0.14 -4.66 9.63
N ILE A 71 -1.09 -5.49 9.21
CA ILE A 71 -1.42 -6.74 9.93
C ILE A 71 -0.67 -7.93 9.37
N ASP A 72 -0.18 -7.85 8.14
CA ASP A 72 0.47 -8.95 7.46
C ASP A 72 1.26 -8.44 6.26
N VAL A 73 1.99 -9.33 5.62
CA VAL A 73 2.75 -9.07 4.40
C VAL A 73 2.40 -10.12 3.36
N THR A 74 2.49 -9.77 2.08
CA THR A 74 2.32 -10.75 1.00
C THR A 74 3.57 -11.64 0.88
N PRO A 75 3.43 -12.85 0.30
CA PRO A 75 4.58 -13.70 0.06
C PRO A 75 5.55 -13.07 -0.96
N VAL A 76 6.79 -13.52 -0.95
CA VAL A 76 7.82 -13.07 -1.89
C VAL A 76 8.12 -14.23 -2.84
N PHE A 77 7.77 -14.07 -4.12
CA PHE A 77 8.06 -15.07 -5.15
C PHE A 77 9.43 -14.80 -5.80
N ASN A 78 10.06 -15.84 -6.31
CA ASN A 78 11.41 -15.75 -6.88
C ASN A 78 11.54 -14.75 -8.01
N ARG A 79 10.47 -14.49 -8.76
CA ARG A 79 10.43 -13.49 -9.83
C ARG A 79 9.40 -12.44 -9.44
N GLN A 80 9.66 -11.66 -8.44
CA GLN A 80 8.82 -10.59 -7.91
C GLN A 80 7.64 -10.23 -8.83
N HIS A 81 6.54 -10.94 -8.68
CA HIS A 81 5.34 -10.73 -9.46
C HIS A 81 4.25 -10.22 -8.53
N ARG A 82 4.14 -8.90 -8.42
CA ARG A 82 3.30 -8.23 -7.42
C ARG A 82 1.85 -8.73 -7.46
N GLY A 83 1.25 -8.80 -8.64
CA GLY A 83 -0.13 -9.27 -8.78
C GLY A 83 -0.33 -10.69 -8.30
N ARG A 84 0.61 -11.59 -8.59
CA ARG A 84 0.55 -12.99 -8.13
C ARG A 84 0.75 -13.12 -6.64
N GLU A 85 1.64 -12.33 -6.07
CA GLU A 85 1.87 -12.31 -4.62
C GLU A 85 0.61 -11.88 -3.87
N ILE A 86 -0.06 -10.84 -4.37
CA ILE A 86 -1.33 -10.36 -3.82
C ILE A 86 -2.43 -11.41 -4.00
N ALA A 87 -2.55 -12.00 -5.19
CA ALA A 87 -3.53 -13.04 -5.47
C ALA A 87 -3.36 -14.26 -4.56
N ASP A 88 -2.12 -14.65 -4.29
CA ASP A 88 -1.83 -15.74 -3.36
C ASP A 88 -2.33 -15.43 -1.95
N TRP A 89 -2.07 -14.22 -1.47
CA TRP A 89 -2.55 -13.80 -0.16
C TRP A 89 -4.09 -13.81 -0.11
N LEU A 90 -4.74 -13.28 -1.14
CA LEU A 90 -6.21 -13.26 -1.25
C LEU A 90 -6.81 -14.67 -1.24
N SER A 91 -6.13 -15.64 -1.85
CA SER A 91 -6.62 -17.03 -1.91
C SER A 91 -6.69 -17.70 -0.53
N ARG A 92 -6.01 -17.15 0.46
CA ARG A 92 -5.90 -17.73 1.81
C ARG A 92 -6.64 -16.91 2.87
N HIS A 93 -7.34 -15.86 2.48
CA HIS A 93 -8.04 -14.96 3.42
C HIS A 93 -9.42 -14.61 2.89
N GLU A 94 -10.35 -14.39 3.81
CA GLU A 94 -11.69 -13.90 3.46
C GLU A 94 -11.69 -12.38 3.40
N VAL A 95 -11.86 -11.84 2.20
CA VAL A 95 -11.82 -10.40 1.93
C VAL A 95 -13.10 -9.98 1.23
N GLU A 96 -13.82 -9.00 1.81
CA GLU A 96 -15.05 -8.50 1.20
C GLU A 96 -14.76 -7.47 0.08
N SER A 97 -13.74 -6.67 0.26
CA SER A 97 -13.27 -5.73 -0.77
C SER A 97 -11.80 -5.39 -0.54
N PHE A 98 -11.12 -5.04 -1.60
CA PHE A 98 -9.70 -4.66 -1.48
C PHE A 98 -9.32 -3.63 -2.53
N VAL A 99 -8.22 -2.94 -2.24
CA VAL A 99 -7.59 -1.98 -3.14
C VAL A 99 -6.07 -2.18 -3.08
N ILE A 100 -5.42 -1.91 -4.20
CA ILE A 100 -3.97 -1.95 -4.30
C ILE A 100 -3.48 -0.51 -4.51
N LEU A 101 -2.65 -0.02 -3.60
CA LEU A 101 -1.98 1.28 -3.75
C LEU A 101 -0.56 1.02 -4.23
N ASP A 102 -0.29 1.31 -5.49
CA ASP A 102 0.99 1.00 -6.12
C ASP A 102 1.22 1.91 -7.32
N ASP A 103 2.46 2.17 -7.64
CA ASP A 103 2.84 2.94 -8.83
C ASP A 103 3.08 2.07 -10.07
N GLU A 104 3.07 0.74 -9.91
CA GLU A 104 3.16 -0.21 -11.01
C GLU A 104 1.79 -0.51 -11.64
N GLU A 105 1.78 -0.79 -12.94
CA GLU A 105 0.56 -1.08 -13.69
C GLU A 105 0.23 -2.57 -13.76
N GLU A 106 1.24 -3.43 -13.70
CA GLU A 106 1.08 -4.86 -13.95
C GLU A 106 0.57 -5.60 -12.73
N MET A 107 -0.75 -5.73 -12.64
CA MET A 107 -1.44 -6.44 -11.57
C MET A 107 -2.25 -7.62 -12.08
N ASP A 108 -2.06 -8.06 -13.34
CA ASP A 108 -2.80 -9.16 -13.98
C ASP A 108 -4.32 -8.93 -13.85
N GLU A 109 -5.03 -9.93 -13.35
CA GLU A 109 -6.49 -9.90 -13.17
C GLU A 109 -6.95 -8.89 -12.11
N LEU A 110 -6.04 -8.39 -11.27
CA LEU A 110 -6.37 -7.50 -10.15
C LEU A 110 -6.35 -6.02 -10.54
N VAL A 111 -6.12 -5.70 -11.81
CA VAL A 111 -5.96 -4.32 -12.28
C VAL A 111 -7.16 -3.43 -11.98
N ASP A 112 -8.36 -3.98 -11.92
CA ASP A 112 -9.57 -3.20 -11.61
C ASP A 112 -9.59 -2.71 -10.14
N HIS A 113 -8.75 -3.28 -9.29
CA HIS A 113 -8.60 -2.90 -7.89
C HIS A 113 -7.38 -1.99 -7.65
N LEU A 114 -6.67 -1.64 -8.71
CA LEU A 114 -5.47 -0.81 -8.61
C LEU A 114 -5.83 0.67 -8.58
N VAL A 115 -5.35 1.34 -7.54
CA VAL A 115 -5.24 2.80 -7.51
C VAL A 115 -3.78 3.11 -7.82
N LYS A 116 -3.52 3.45 -9.07
CA LYS A 116 -2.17 3.72 -9.52
C LYS A 116 -1.71 5.10 -9.07
N THR A 117 -0.62 5.14 -8.31
CA THR A 117 0.02 6.40 -7.92
C THR A 117 1.09 6.79 -8.92
N ASP A 118 1.52 8.03 -8.86
CA ASP A 118 2.64 8.54 -9.66
C ASP A 118 3.86 8.68 -8.74
N MET A 119 4.96 8.03 -9.11
CA MET A 119 6.21 8.05 -8.32
C MET A 119 6.78 9.45 -8.12
N ASN A 120 6.39 10.41 -8.96
CA ASN A 120 6.86 11.79 -8.83
C ASN A 120 6.21 12.52 -7.66
N VAL A 121 4.96 12.18 -7.33
CA VAL A 121 4.16 12.90 -6.33
C VAL A 121 3.64 12.02 -5.18
N GLY A 122 3.63 10.71 -5.34
CA GLY A 122 3.14 9.78 -4.33
C GLY A 122 1.61 9.78 -4.21
N LEU A 123 1.11 9.36 -3.04
CA LEU A 123 -0.33 9.27 -2.78
C LEU A 123 -0.96 10.67 -2.72
N GLN A 124 -1.98 10.89 -3.54
CA GLN A 124 -2.68 12.16 -3.69
C GLN A 124 -4.12 12.05 -3.18
N ASP A 125 -4.80 13.20 -2.99
CA ASP A 125 -6.19 13.23 -2.54
C ASP A 125 -7.13 12.53 -3.53
N SER A 126 -6.88 12.62 -4.83
CA SER A 126 -7.64 11.88 -5.84
C SER A 126 -7.52 10.37 -5.67
N ASN A 127 -6.34 9.88 -5.28
CA ASN A 127 -6.14 8.47 -4.99
C ASN A 127 -6.91 8.03 -3.75
N VAL A 128 -7.01 8.90 -2.75
CA VAL A 128 -7.82 8.63 -1.54
C VAL A 128 -9.28 8.41 -1.93
N ASP A 129 -9.86 9.29 -2.73
CA ASP A 129 -11.25 9.20 -3.15
C ASP A 129 -11.50 7.91 -3.95
N GLU A 130 -10.61 7.58 -4.87
CA GLU A 130 -10.69 6.36 -5.66
C GLU A 130 -10.63 5.11 -4.78
N ALA A 131 -9.69 5.07 -3.83
CA ALA A 131 -9.55 3.95 -2.90
C ALA A 131 -10.79 3.76 -2.03
N VAL A 132 -11.32 4.85 -1.49
CA VAL A 132 -12.56 4.81 -0.68
C VAL A 132 -13.72 4.24 -1.49
N ASN A 133 -13.87 4.66 -2.74
CA ASN A 133 -14.92 4.14 -3.62
C ASN A 133 -14.77 2.65 -3.89
N LEU A 134 -13.56 2.18 -4.16
CA LEU A 134 -13.29 0.76 -4.42
C LEU A 134 -13.51 -0.12 -3.18
N LEU A 135 -13.32 0.44 -1.99
CA LEU A 135 -13.50 -0.28 -0.73
C LEU A 135 -14.94 -0.21 -0.18
N SER A 136 -15.76 0.60 -0.78
CA SER A 136 -17.15 0.78 -0.31
C SER A 136 -18.06 -0.41 -0.62
#